data_1182f40a599aa00f581ebf70a70f4ef7
#
_entry.id   1182f40a599aa00f581ebf70a70f4ef7
#
_cell.length_a   1.000
_cell.length_b   1.000
_cell.length_c   1.000
_cell.angle_alpha   90.00
_cell.angle_beta   90.00
_cell.angle_gamma   90.00
#
_symmetry.space_group_name_H-M   'P 1'
#
loop_
_entity.id
_entity.type
_entity.pdbx_description
1 polymer ?
#
loop_
_entity_poly.entity_id
_entity_poly.type
_entity_poly.pdbx_seq_one_letter_code
_entity_poly.pdbx_strand_id
1 'polypeptide(L)'
;MRHAAPVAGDAENVYLNSYLAPFGEWLACDDVTEILVNRPHEIWVERLGCAQMERHDAPQVDSQLLERLAHQIARINHQGVSRESPLLAAILPGGARVQMVLPPATRGDVALAIRKHRLQDMTLESYFEQSALPSVGNTADDRSALAALLQEQDYLGFFRAAVAARKTILISGGTSSGKTTLLNALLKEIPQHERVISIEDTPEIRLSSDNALGLVAVAGDQGEAQVTVDDLMRASLRMRPDRLIVGELRGGE
;
A
#
# COMPACT_ATOMS: atom_id res chain seq x y z
N MET A 1 19.28 8.35 -49.07
CA MET A 1 18.53 7.80 -47.93
C MET A 1 19.34 8.09 -46.66
N ARG A 2 18.93 9.07 -45.85
CA ARG A 2 19.58 9.39 -44.57
C ARG A 2 18.91 8.53 -43.52
N HIS A 3 19.64 7.57 -42.94
CA HIS A 3 19.20 6.88 -41.72
C HIS A 3 19.15 7.91 -40.59
N ALA A 4 17.94 8.19 -40.11
CA ALA A 4 17.78 8.90 -38.86
C ALA A 4 18.30 8.02 -37.71
N ALA A 5 19.21 8.55 -36.92
CA ALA A 5 19.66 7.93 -35.68
C ALA A 5 18.46 7.79 -34.73
N PRO A 6 18.32 6.68 -33.99
CA PRO A 6 17.24 6.55 -33.01
C PRO A 6 17.40 7.63 -31.95
N VAL A 7 16.31 8.32 -31.65
CA VAL A 7 16.23 9.33 -30.60
C VAL A 7 16.51 8.63 -29.27
N ALA A 8 17.39 9.18 -28.44
CA ALA A 8 17.84 8.57 -27.18
C ALA A 8 16.68 8.15 -26.22
N GLY A 9 15.49 8.76 -26.34
CA GLY A 9 14.30 8.40 -25.58
C GLY A 9 13.71 7.01 -25.91
N ASP A 10 13.94 6.47 -27.10
CA ASP A 10 13.39 5.16 -27.51
C ASP A 10 14.12 3.98 -26.83
N ALA A 11 15.44 4.08 -26.62
CA ALA A 11 16.22 3.03 -26.00
C ALA A 11 15.94 2.91 -24.50
N GLU A 12 15.67 4.00 -23.80
CA GLU A 12 15.34 4.01 -22.37
C GLU A 12 13.96 3.40 -22.12
N ASN A 13 13.00 3.62 -23.01
CA ASN A 13 11.66 3.04 -22.94
C ASN A 13 11.66 1.53 -23.25
N VAL A 14 12.59 1.01 -24.07
CA VAL A 14 12.68 -0.43 -24.38
C VAL A 14 12.94 -1.26 -23.12
N TYR A 15 13.89 -0.87 -22.28
CA TYR A 15 14.18 -1.58 -21.04
C TYR A 15 13.03 -1.47 -20.04
N LEU A 16 12.45 -0.28 -19.88
CA LEU A 16 11.29 -0.10 -19.01
C LEU A 16 10.13 -0.99 -19.45
N ASN A 17 9.80 -1.00 -20.74
CA ASN A 17 8.73 -1.82 -21.30
C ASN A 17 8.98 -3.32 -21.09
N SER A 18 10.24 -3.76 -21.20
CA SER A 18 10.62 -5.15 -20.92
C SER A 18 10.36 -5.53 -19.47
N TYR A 19 10.72 -4.66 -18.50
CA TYR A 19 10.47 -4.92 -17.08
C TYR A 19 9.00 -4.74 -16.68
N LEU A 20 8.24 -3.93 -17.41
CA LEU A 20 6.79 -3.78 -17.22
C LEU A 20 5.97 -4.87 -17.95
N ALA A 21 6.59 -5.68 -18.81
CA ALA A 21 5.88 -6.69 -19.58
C ALA A 21 5.04 -7.66 -18.72
N PRO A 22 5.48 -8.13 -17.54
CA PRO A 22 4.66 -8.95 -16.65
C PRO A 22 3.38 -8.28 -16.14
N PHE A 23 3.32 -6.95 -16.15
CA PHE A 23 2.17 -6.16 -15.73
C PHE A 23 1.32 -5.67 -16.91
N GLY A 24 1.74 -5.98 -18.13
CA GLY A 24 1.22 -5.40 -19.37
C GLY A 24 -0.27 -5.62 -19.58
N GLU A 25 -0.79 -6.80 -19.27
CA GLU A 25 -2.22 -7.12 -19.39
C GLU A 25 -3.08 -6.21 -18.49
N TRP A 26 -2.66 -5.99 -17.24
CA TRP A 26 -3.40 -5.14 -16.30
C TRP A 26 -3.19 -3.64 -16.59
N LEU A 27 -2.00 -3.26 -17.05
CA LEU A 27 -1.74 -1.88 -17.47
C LEU A 27 -2.60 -1.48 -18.68
N ALA A 28 -2.88 -2.43 -19.58
CA ALA A 28 -3.72 -2.22 -20.75
C ALA A 28 -5.24 -2.24 -20.44
N CYS A 29 -5.67 -2.96 -19.38
CA CYS A 29 -7.08 -3.08 -19.02
C CYS A 29 -7.65 -1.77 -18.47
N ASP A 30 -8.76 -1.30 -19.03
CA ASP A 30 -9.37 -0.03 -18.62
C ASP A 30 -10.03 -0.05 -17.25
N ASP A 31 -10.49 -1.19 -16.79
CA ASP A 31 -11.16 -1.37 -15.50
C ASP A 31 -10.20 -1.55 -14.32
N VAL A 32 -8.90 -1.81 -14.58
CA VAL A 32 -7.88 -1.91 -13.55
C VAL A 32 -7.51 -0.52 -13.03
N THR A 33 -7.57 -0.34 -11.71
CA THR A 33 -7.25 0.91 -11.01
C THR A 33 -5.91 0.85 -10.29
N GLU A 34 -5.60 -0.28 -9.66
CA GLU A 34 -4.36 -0.50 -8.90
C GLU A 34 -3.74 -1.85 -9.26
N ILE A 35 -2.41 -1.89 -9.32
CA ILE A 35 -1.60 -3.10 -9.46
C ILE A 35 -0.57 -3.08 -8.34
N LEU A 36 -0.54 -4.12 -7.51
CA LEU A 36 0.26 -4.15 -6.30
C LEU A 36 1.10 -5.43 -6.24
N VAL A 37 2.31 -5.32 -5.72
CA VAL A 37 3.18 -6.44 -5.35
C VAL A 37 3.63 -6.25 -3.91
N ASN A 38 3.30 -7.20 -3.04
CA ASN A 38 3.76 -7.20 -1.64
C ASN A 38 5.05 -8.00 -1.47
N ARG A 39 5.20 -9.03 -2.30
CA ARG A 39 6.33 -9.96 -2.33
C ARG A 39 6.46 -10.55 -3.75
N PRO A 40 7.62 -11.10 -4.10
CA PRO A 40 7.82 -11.75 -5.39
C PRO A 40 6.80 -12.85 -5.69
N HIS A 41 6.60 -13.10 -6.99
CA HIS A 41 5.75 -14.15 -7.56
C HIS A 41 4.25 -13.98 -7.34
N GLU A 42 3.78 -12.80 -6.89
CA GLU A 42 2.35 -12.49 -6.82
C GLU A 42 2.06 -11.05 -7.28
N ILE A 43 0.89 -10.86 -7.84
CA ILE A 43 0.34 -9.56 -8.20
C ILE A 43 -1.08 -9.48 -7.62
N TRP A 44 -1.39 -8.34 -7.03
CA TRP A 44 -2.73 -8.01 -6.57
C TRP A 44 -3.31 -6.92 -7.46
N VAL A 45 -4.54 -7.10 -7.93
CA VAL A 45 -5.19 -6.20 -8.88
C VAL A 45 -6.51 -5.71 -8.31
N GLU A 46 -6.70 -4.39 -8.31
CA GLU A 46 -7.99 -3.78 -8.02
C GLU A 46 -8.69 -3.42 -9.32
N ARG A 47 -9.96 -3.80 -9.44
CA ARG A 47 -10.80 -3.44 -10.58
C ARG A 47 -11.95 -2.54 -10.16
N LEU A 48 -12.35 -1.66 -11.07
CA LEU A 48 -13.46 -0.75 -10.86
C LEU A 48 -14.76 -1.55 -10.61
N GLY A 49 -15.48 -1.20 -9.55
CA GLY A 49 -16.73 -1.86 -9.17
C GLY A 49 -16.55 -3.20 -8.44
N CYS A 50 -15.33 -3.72 -8.29
CA CYS A 50 -15.06 -4.89 -7.48
C CYS A 50 -14.80 -4.50 -6.02
N ALA A 51 -15.44 -5.21 -5.08
CA ALA A 51 -15.28 -4.94 -3.65
C ALA A 51 -13.95 -5.48 -3.07
N GLN A 52 -13.30 -6.39 -3.79
CA GLN A 52 -12.10 -7.09 -3.34
C GLN A 52 -11.05 -7.08 -4.44
N MET A 53 -9.78 -7.09 -4.03
CA MET A 53 -8.65 -7.27 -4.94
C MET A 53 -8.50 -8.73 -5.33
N GLU A 54 -8.08 -8.94 -6.57
CA GLU A 54 -7.77 -10.26 -7.13
C GLU A 54 -6.27 -10.55 -6.95
N ARG A 55 -5.95 -11.74 -6.43
CA ARG A 55 -4.57 -12.23 -6.39
C ARG A 55 -4.27 -13.09 -7.60
N HIS A 56 -3.14 -12.81 -8.25
CA HIS A 56 -2.63 -13.57 -9.37
C HIS A 56 -1.23 -14.11 -9.07
N ASP A 57 -0.98 -15.37 -9.38
CA ASP A 57 0.36 -15.93 -9.35
C ASP A 57 1.16 -15.41 -10.55
N ALA A 58 2.34 -14.87 -10.27
CA ALA A 58 3.20 -14.23 -11.27
C ALA A 58 4.66 -14.68 -11.11
N PRO A 59 5.00 -15.94 -11.47
CA PRO A 59 6.33 -16.50 -11.27
C PRO A 59 7.46 -15.66 -11.90
N GLN A 60 7.16 -14.91 -12.95
CA GLN A 60 8.10 -14.01 -13.64
C GLN A 60 8.41 -12.73 -12.89
N VAL A 61 7.62 -12.38 -11.86
CA VAL A 61 7.84 -11.20 -11.00
C VAL A 61 8.70 -11.61 -9.82
N ASP A 62 9.99 -11.74 -10.03
CA ASP A 62 10.96 -12.06 -9.00
C ASP A 62 11.59 -10.80 -8.39
N SER A 63 12.36 -10.97 -7.31
CA SER A 63 13.05 -9.86 -6.62
C SER A 63 13.98 -9.11 -7.57
N GLN A 64 14.67 -9.80 -8.47
CA GLN A 64 15.62 -9.20 -9.40
C GLN A 64 14.93 -8.32 -10.44
N LEU A 65 13.77 -8.77 -10.96
CA LEU A 65 12.95 -7.95 -11.86
C LEU A 65 12.45 -6.69 -11.14
N LEU A 66 11.96 -6.81 -9.92
CA LEU A 66 11.45 -5.68 -9.13
C LEU A 66 12.55 -4.65 -8.83
N GLU A 67 13.74 -5.08 -8.46
CA GLU A 67 14.90 -4.19 -8.26
C GLU A 67 15.30 -3.46 -9.55
N ARG A 68 15.41 -4.19 -10.67
CA ARG A 68 15.75 -3.62 -11.98
C ARG A 68 14.67 -2.63 -12.43
N LEU A 69 13.40 -2.96 -12.21
CA LEU A 69 12.27 -2.07 -12.50
C LEU A 69 12.37 -0.79 -11.67
N ALA A 70 12.68 -0.88 -10.36
CA ALA A 70 12.86 0.28 -9.50
C ALA A 70 13.97 1.21 -10.00
N HIS A 71 15.14 0.65 -10.32
CA HIS A 71 16.26 1.43 -10.86
C HIS A 71 15.92 2.08 -12.21
N GLN A 72 15.21 1.36 -13.08
CA GLN A 72 14.82 1.90 -14.38
C GLN A 72 13.77 3.01 -14.25
N ILE A 73 12.77 2.85 -13.38
CA ILE A 73 11.78 3.90 -13.10
C ILE A 73 12.45 5.12 -12.47
N ALA A 74 13.34 4.94 -11.51
CA ALA A 74 14.10 6.02 -10.90
C ALA A 74 14.89 6.80 -11.97
N ARG A 75 15.61 6.10 -12.84
CA ARG A 75 16.41 6.70 -13.91
C ARG A 75 15.60 7.59 -14.85
N ILE A 76 14.45 7.12 -15.34
CA ILE A 76 13.62 7.90 -16.26
C ILE A 76 12.94 9.10 -15.59
N ASN A 77 12.80 9.07 -14.25
CA ASN A 77 12.27 10.17 -13.44
C ASN A 77 13.38 11.05 -12.84
N HIS A 78 14.64 10.87 -13.27
CA HIS A 78 15.81 11.61 -12.76
C HIS A 78 15.97 11.52 -11.24
N GLN A 79 15.65 10.37 -10.67
CA GLN A 79 15.77 10.05 -9.25
C GLN A 79 16.81 8.95 -9.03
N GLY A 80 17.34 8.88 -7.82
CA GLY A 80 18.14 7.75 -7.35
C GLY A 80 17.31 6.85 -6.44
N VAL A 81 17.53 5.55 -6.52
CA VAL A 81 16.99 4.58 -5.56
C VAL A 81 18.12 3.63 -5.18
N SER A 82 18.29 3.37 -3.89
CA SER A 82 19.33 2.51 -3.34
C SER A 82 18.91 2.01 -1.95
N ARG A 83 19.77 1.19 -1.32
CA ARG A 83 19.54 0.78 0.08
C ARG A 83 19.58 1.97 1.05
N GLU A 84 20.33 3.03 0.73
CA GLU A 84 20.38 4.27 1.52
C GLU A 84 19.15 5.16 1.29
N SER A 85 18.55 5.09 0.10
CA SER A 85 17.35 5.83 -0.30
C SER A 85 16.31 4.88 -0.87
N PRO A 86 15.64 4.05 -0.03
CA PRO A 86 14.84 2.92 -0.48
C PRO A 86 13.41 3.28 -0.92
N LEU A 87 13.02 4.54 -0.83
CA LEU A 87 11.68 5.00 -1.21
C LEU A 87 11.69 5.64 -2.59
N LEU A 88 10.88 5.15 -3.49
CA LEU A 88 10.72 5.69 -4.85
C LEU A 88 9.25 6.04 -5.12
N ALA A 89 8.98 7.33 -5.35
CA ALA A 89 7.70 7.82 -5.84
C ALA A 89 7.90 8.44 -7.22
N ALA A 90 7.21 7.93 -8.25
CA ALA A 90 7.48 8.27 -9.64
C ALA A 90 6.21 8.21 -10.50
N ILE A 91 6.34 8.61 -11.76
CA ILE A 91 5.28 8.53 -12.77
C ILE A 91 5.82 7.75 -13.97
N LEU A 92 5.06 6.77 -14.45
CA LEU A 92 5.35 6.06 -15.70
C LEU A 92 5.02 6.93 -16.92
N PRO A 93 5.63 6.67 -18.09
CA PRO A 93 5.35 7.44 -19.31
C PRO A 93 3.87 7.49 -19.69
N GLY A 94 3.08 6.48 -19.33
CA GLY A 94 1.62 6.44 -19.51
C GLY A 94 0.81 7.21 -18.45
N GLY A 95 1.45 7.98 -17.55
CA GLY A 95 0.78 8.78 -16.52
C GLY A 95 0.43 8.01 -15.23
N ALA A 96 0.62 6.70 -15.17
CA ALA A 96 0.39 5.93 -13.94
C ALA A 96 1.40 6.32 -12.85
N ARG A 97 0.92 6.47 -11.61
CA ARG A 97 1.77 6.78 -10.46
C ARG A 97 2.31 5.48 -9.87
N VAL A 98 3.58 5.51 -9.51
CA VAL A 98 4.25 4.37 -8.89
C VAL A 98 4.79 4.76 -7.53
N GLN A 99 4.58 3.90 -6.56
CA GLN A 99 5.28 3.90 -5.28
C GLN A 99 6.01 2.57 -5.13
N MET A 100 7.31 2.61 -4.88
CA MET A 100 8.09 1.43 -4.52
C MET A 100 8.78 1.66 -3.18
N VAL A 101 8.92 0.58 -2.43
CA VAL A 101 9.67 0.54 -1.18
C VAL A 101 10.62 -0.64 -1.26
N LEU A 102 11.90 -0.37 -1.10
CA LEU A 102 12.96 -1.35 -1.19
C LEU A 102 13.47 -1.72 0.22
N PRO A 103 14.11 -2.87 0.40
CA PRO A 103 14.91 -3.12 1.60
C PRO A 103 15.98 -2.03 1.80
N PRO A 104 16.25 -1.60 3.04
CA PRO A 104 15.80 -2.18 4.31
C PRO A 104 14.46 -1.65 4.84
N ALA A 105 13.71 -0.80 4.11
CA ALA A 105 12.46 -0.20 4.56
C ALA A 105 11.24 -1.13 4.43
N THR A 106 11.43 -2.39 4.06
CA THR A 106 10.43 -3.46 4.07
C THR A 106 10.89 -4.63 4.93
N ARG A 107 9.96 -5.49 5.35
CA ARG A 107 10.29 -6.74 6.07
C ARG A 107 10.86 -7.85 5.16
N GLY A 108 10.91 -7.64 3.86
CA GLY A 108 11.32 -8.65 2.89
C GLY A 108 11.83 -8.02 1.60
N ASP A 109 11.20 -8.36 0.52
CA ASP A 109 11.57 -7.91 -0.82
C ASP A 109 11.01 -6.51 -1.15
N VAL A 110 11.22 -6.10 -2.41
CA VAL A 110 10.68 -4.85 -2.96
C VAL A 110 9.16 -4.91 -3.02
N ALA A 111 8.51 -3.91 -2.44
CA ALA A 111 7.07 -3.70 -2.60
C ALA A 111 6.81 -2.67 -3.70
N LEU A 112 5.74 -2.91 -4.48
CA LEU A 112 5.34 -2.07 -5.61
C LEU A 112 3.85 -1.75 -5.52
N ALA A 113 3.50 -0.49 -5.83
CA ALA A 113 2.12 -0.08 -6.08
C ALA A 113 2.10 0.80 -7.33
N ILE A 114 1.27 0.44 -8.32
CA ILE A 114 1.02 1.22 -9.52
C ILE A 114 -0.44 1.63 -9.51
N ARG A 115 -0.69 2.94 -9.41
CA ARG A 115 -2.02 3.53 -9.51
C ARG A 115 -2.23 4.09 -10.92
N LYS A 116 -3.18 3.57 -11.64
CA LYS A 116 -3.55 4.08 -12.95
C LYS A 116 -4.38 5.35 -12.80
N HIS A 117 -3.93 6.42 -13.45
CA HIS A 117 -4.66 7.68 -13.46
C HIS A 117 -5.75 7.61 -14.54
N ARG A 118 -7.01 7.53 -14.12
CA ARG A 118 -8.15 7.70 -15.04
C ARG A 118 -8.65 9.14 -14.92
N LEU A 119 -8.39 9.92 -15.95
CA LEU A 119 -9.17 11.13 -16.18
C LEU A 119 -10.50 10.67 -16.80
N GLN A 120 -11.51 10.44 -15.98
CA GLN A 120 -12.88 10.40 -16.46
C GLN A 120 -13.32 11.84 -16.57
N ASP A 121 -13.48 12.30 -17.81
CA ASP A 121 -14.16 13.56 -18.08
C ASP A 121 -15.66 13.33 -17.86
N MET A 122 -16.05 13.35 -16.58
CA MET A 122 -17.43 13.11 -16.14
C MET A 122 -18.08 14.46 -15.82
N THR A 123 -19.28 14.66 -16.31
CA THR A 123 -20.11 15.76 -15.82
C THR A 123 -20.56 15.50 -14.40
N LEU A 124 -20.92 16.53 -13.65
CA LEU A 124 -21.41 16.40 -12.29
C LEU A 124 -22.66 15.49 -12.24
N GLU A 125 -23.55 15.60 -13.21
CA GLU A 125 -24.74 14.80 -13.35
C GLU A 125 -24.42 13.31 -13.51
N SER A 126 -23.48 12.98 -14.44
CA SER A 126 -23.07 11.58 -14.66
C SER A 126 -22.33 11.01 -13.46
N TYR A 127 -21.63 11.85 -12.68
CA TYR A 127 -21.01 11.45 -11.42
C TYR A 127 -22.06 11.00 -10.39
N PHE A 128 -23.12 11.78 -10.21
CA PHE A 128 -24.19 11.43 -9.27
C PHE A 128 -25.06 10.26 -9.73
N GLU A 129 -25.22 10.06 -11.03
CA GLU A 129 -25.93 8.90 -11.58
C GLU A 129 -25.17 7.58 -11.40
N GLN A 130 -23.82 7.62 -11.51
CA GLN A 130 -22.97 6.44 -11.41
C GLN A 130 -22.42 6.20 -9.99
N SER A 131 -22.25 7.27 -9.25
CA SER A 131 -21.84 7.21 -7.84
C SER A 131 -23.07 7.29 -6.97
N ALA A 132 -23.58 6.16 -6.49
CA ALA A 132 -24.16 6.21 -5.17
C ALA A 132 -23.02 6.80 -4.29
N LEU A 133 -23.11 8.11 -3.93
CA LEU A 133 -22.27 8.62 -2.85
C LEU A 133 -22.43 7.58 -1.75
N PRO A 134 -21.34 6.89 -1.32
CA PRO A 134 -21.47 5.98 -0.21
C PRO A 134 -22.17 6.82 0.85
N SER A 135 -23.35 6.40 1.26
CA SER A 135 -24.00 7.02 2.40
C SER A 135 -22.90 7.10 3.43
N VAL A 136 -22.48 8.31 3.81
CA VAL A 136 -21.45 8.51 4.83
C VAL A 136 -21.88 7.59 5.93
N GLY A 137 -21.18 6.46 6.09
CA GLY A 137 -21.65 5.27 6.78
C GLY A 137 -22.23 5.74 8.08
N ASN A 138 -23.36 5.25 8.46
CA ASN A 138 -24.24 5.79 9.48
C ASN A 138 -23.46 5.90 10.81
N THR A 139 -22.54 6.88 10.86
CA THR A 139 -21.59 7.07 11.97
C THR A 139 -22.32 7.29 13.30
N ALA A 140 -23.60 7.69 13.23
CA ALA A 140 -24.47 7.80 14.38
C ALA A 140 -24.93 6.41 14.88
N ASP A 141 -25.30 5.50 13.97
CA ASP A 141 -25.72 4.12 14.31
C ASP A 141 -24.54 3.31 14.86
N ASP A 142 -23.36 3.42 14.23
CA ASP A 142 -22.13 2.78 14.72
C ASP A 142 -21.76 3.25 16.13
N ARG A 143 -21.85 4.57 16.37
CA ARG A 143 -21.53 5.13 17.70
C ARG A 143 -22.52 4.65 18.75
N SER A 144 -23.80 4.58 18.42
CA SER A 144 -24.86 4.09 19.32
C SER A 144 -24.66 2.62 19.65
N ALA A 145 -24.36 1.79 18.64
CA ALA A 145 -24.11 0.37 18.81
C ALA A 145 -22.87 0.12 19.67
N LEU A 146 -21.77 0.83 19.43
CA LEU A 146 -20.55 0.71 20.23
C LEU A 146 -20.77 1.17 21.67
N ALA A 147 -21.55 2.25 21.89
CA ALA A 147 -21.88 2.73 23.23
C ALA A 147 -22.74 1.72 24.01
N ALA A 148 -23.70 1.06 23.35
CA ALA A 148 -24.51 0.02 23.98
C ALA A 148 -23.64 -1.16 24.46
N LEU A 149 -22.74 -1.66 23.61
CA LEU A 149 -21.83 -2.76 23.97
C LEU A 149 -20.95 -2.40 25.17
N LEU A 150 -20.47 -1.17 25.25
CA LEU A 150 -19.71 -0.69 26.42
C LEU A 150 -20.57 -0.63 27.69
N GLN A 151 -21.82 -0.18 27.60
CA GLN A 151 -22.76 -0.15 28.74
C GLN A 151 -23.09 -1.56 29.27
N GLU A 152 -23.21 -2.52 28.35
CA GLU A 152 -23.40 -3.93 28.65
C GLU A 152 -22.13 -4.64 29.11
N GLN A 153 -20.98 -3.96 29.13
CA GLN A 153 -19.67 -4.50 29.44
C GLN A 153 -19.22 -5.65 28.50
N ASP A 154 -19.83 -5.75 27.31
CA ASP A 154 -19.38 -6.66 26.26
C ASP A 154 -18.16 -6.08 25.51
N TYR A 155 -17.01 -6.13 26.16
CA TYR A 155 -15.76 -5.62 25.58
C TYR A 155 -15.32 -6.40 24.33
N LEU A 156 -15.61 -7.70 24.25
CA LEU A 156 -15.28 -8.49 23.07
C LEU A 156 -16.12 -8.06 21.86
N GLY A 157 -17.42 -7.95 22.03
CA GLY A 157 -18.32 -7.43 21.02
C GLY A 157 -17.96 -6.01 20.59
N PHE A 158 -17.62 -5.15 21.56
CA PHE A 158 -17.18 -3.78 21.31
C PHE A 158 -15.94 -3.72 20.38
N PHE A 159 -14.88 -4.47 20.68
CA PHE A 159 -13.66 -4.45 19.87
C PHE A 159 -13.91 -5.03 18.48
N ARG A 160 -14.66 -6.11 18.35
CA ARG A 160 -15.05 -6.67 17.05
C ARG A 160 -15.84 -5.67 16.21
N ALA A 161 -16.84 -5.04 16.79
CA ALA A 161 -17.63 -4.02 16.12
C ALA A 161 -16.80 -2.79 15.73
N ALA A 162 -15.87 -2.34 16.59
CA ALA A 162 -14.98 -1.23 16.31
C ALA A 162 -14.03 -1.54 15.13
N VAL A 163 -13.46 -2.74 15.08
CA VAL A 163 -12.61 -3.19 13.96
C VAL A 163 -13.44 -3.29 12.69
N ALA A 164 -14.61 -3.92 12.72
CA ALA A 164 -15.49 -4.05 11.56
C ALA A 164 -15.92 -2.69 11.01
N ALA A 165 -16.24 -1.73 11.90
CA ALA A 165 -16.61 -0.36 11.54
C ALA A 165 -15.41 0.54 11.18
N ARG A 166 -14.21 -0.01 11.04
CA ARG A 166 -12.96 0.70 10.66
C ARG A 166 -12.66 1.91 11.56
N LYS A 167 -12.93 1.79 12.86
CA LYS A 167 -12.64 2.88 13.81
C LYS A 167 -11.15 2.98 14.07
N THR A 168 -10.67 4.22 14.26
CA THR A 168 -9.30 4.46 14.73
C THR A 168 -9.20 4.04 16.20
N ILE A 169 -8.26 3.15 16.50
CA ILE A 169 -8.03 2.62 17.84
C ILE A 169 -6.64 3.02 18.29
N LEU A 170 -6.54 3.72 19.41
CA LEU A 170 -5.29 4.07 20.07
C LEU A 170 -5.14 3.21 21.33
N ILE A 171 -4.03 2.45 21.39
CA ILE A 171 -3.71 1.60 22.55
C ILE A 171 -2.59 2.28 23.35
N SER A 172 -2.90 2.69 24.57
CA SER A 172 -1.95 3.35 25.49
C SER A 172 -1.73 2.51 26.74
N GLY A 173 -0.52 2.54 27.28
CA GLY A 173 -0.16 1.82 28.52
C GLY A 173 1.34 1.74 28.71
N GLY A 174 1.77 1.37 29.90
CA GLY A 174 3.18 1.20 30.26
C GLY A 174 3.88 0.05 29.52
N THR A 175 5.18 -0.06 29.70
CA THR A 175 5.97 -1.19 29.20
C THR A 175 5.43 -2.49 29.78
N SER A 176 5.43 -3.56 29.00
CA SER A 176 4.93 -4.88 29.39
C SER A 176 3.45 -4.96 29.81
N SER A 177 2.64 -3.94 29.50
CA SER A 177 1.20 -3.94 29.79
C SER A 177 0.34 -4.74 28.81
N GLY A 178 0.93 -5.37 27.80
CA GLY A 178 0.22 -6.19 26.81
C GLY A 178 -0.30 -5.43 25.58
N LYS A 179 0.15 -4.19 25.34
CA LYS A 179 -0.29 -3.39 24.17
C LYS A 179 -0.16 -4.14 22.84
N THR A 180 1.04 -4.65 22.54
CA THR A 180 1.31 -5.39 21.31
C THR A 180 0.51 -6.70 21.24
N THR A 181 0.24 -7.34 22.40
CA THR A 181 -0.61 -8.53 22.48
C THR A 181 -2.05 -8.21 22.11
N LEU A 182 -2.61 -7.12 22.66
CA LEU A 182 -3.96 -6.65 22.30
C LEU A 182 -4.03 -6.24 20.83
N LEU A 183 -3.05 -5.47 20.35
CA LEU A 183 -2.98 -5.10 18.94
C LEU A 183 -3.01 -6.33 18.03
N ASN A 184 -2.15 -7.31 18.27
CA ASN A 184 -2.11 -8.56 17.50
C ASN A 184 -3.42 -9.37 17.58
N ALA A 185 -4.17 -9.27 18.68
CA ALA A 185 -5.49 -9.88 18.81
C ALA A 185 -6.53 -9.16 17.94
N LEU A 186 -6.54 -7.82 17.95
CA LEU A 186 -7.43 -7.01 17.13
C LEU A 186 -7.18 -7.21 15.63
N LEU A 187 -5.93 -7.37 15.22
CA LEU A 187 -5.58 -7.61 13.82
C LEU A 187 -6.17 -8.89 13.24
N LYS A 188 -6.44 -9.90 14.07
CA LYS A 188 -7.09 -11.16 13.64
C LYS A 188 -8.57 -10.98 13.31
N GLU A 189 -9.19 -9.92 13.81
CA GLU A 189 -10.60 -9.58 13.52
C GLU A 189 -10.74 -8.78 12.22
N ILE A 190 -9.64 -8.38 11.58
CA ILE A 190 -9.66 -7.71 10.27
C ILE A 190 -10.06 -8.74 9.20
N PRO A 191 -11.03 -8.40 8.31
CA PRO A 191 -11.42 -9.27 7.20
C PRO A 191 -10.23 -9.60 6.29
N GLN A 192 -10.10 -10.87 5.87
CA GLN A 192 -8.95 -11.36 5.09
C GLN A 192 -8.80 -10.70 3.72
N HIS A 193 -9.87 -10.17 3.15
CA HIS A 193 -9.86 -9.46 1.87
C HIS A 193 -9.34 -8.03 1.97
N GLU A 194 -9.22 -7.46 3.17
CA GLU A 194 -8.72 -6.11 3.36
C GLU A 194 -7.19 -6.06 3.29
N ARG A 195 -6.68 -5.02 2.60
CA ARG A 195 -5.25 -4.76 2.51
C ARG A 195 -4.74 -4.09 3.78
N VAL A 196 -3.78 -4.72 4.44
CA VAL A 196 -3.18 -4.25 5.69
C VAL A 196 -1.73 -3.81 5.44
N ILE A 197 -1.39 -2.59 5.82
CA ILE A 197 0.00 -2.12 5.84
C ILE A 197 0.38 -1.82 7.28
N SER A 198 1.47 -2.43 7.77
CA SER A 198 2.08 -2.07 9.06
C SER A 198 3.31 -1.20 8.86
N ILE A 199 3.52 -0.28 9.81
CA ILE A 199 4.72 0.56 9.92
C ILE A 199 5.27 0.37 11.33
N GLU A 200 6.53 -0.03 11.45
CA GLU A 200 7.17 -0.37 12.72
C GLU A 200 8.64 0.03 12.71
N ASP A 201 9.17 0.33 13.88
CA ASP A 201 10.62 0.44 14.08
C ASP A 201 11.25 -0.96 14.18
N THR A 202 10.58 -1.84 14.90
CA THR A 202 10.96 -3.25 15.05
C THR A 202 9.77 -4.13 14.72
N PRO A 203 9.92 -5.12 13.83
CA PRO A 203 8.83 -6.01 13.42
C PRO A 203 8.30 -6.89 14.57
N GLU A 204 7.21 -6.48 15.22
CA GLU A 204 6.51 -7.21 16.29
C GLU A 204 5.09 -7.63 15.90
N ILE A 205 4.50 -6.91 14.94
CA ILE A 205 3.13 -7.12 14.49
C ILE A 205 3.07 -8.36 13.60
N ARG A 206 2.08 -9.22 13.86
CA ARG A 206 1.81 -10.41 13.07
C ARG A 206 0.74 -10.10 12.02
N LEU A 207 1.17 -9.92 10.78
CA LEU A 207 0.26 -9.73 9.65
C LEU A 207 -0.34 -11.09 9.26
N SER A 208 -1.65 -11.23 9.40
CA SER A 208 -2.40 -12.47 9.09
C SER A 208 -3.18 -12.41 7.78
N SER A 209 -3.36 -11.21 7.20
CA SER A 209 -4.01 -11.04 5.91
C SER A 209 -3.08 -11.48 4.77
N ASP A 210 -3.63 -12.12 3.75
CA ASP A 210 -2.88 -12.52 2.55
C ASP A 210 -2.37 -11.28 1.78
N ASN A 211 -3.18 -10.20 1.76
CA ASN A 211 -2.81 -8.92 1.16
C ASN A 211 -2.22 -7.99 2.23
N ALA A 212 -1.06 -8.34 2.75
CA ALA A 212 -0.40 -7.55 3.79
C ALA A 212 1.03 -7.16 3.40
N LEU A 213 1.44 -5.98 3.86
CA LEU A 213 2.78 -5.42 3.67
C LEU A 213 3.31 -4.88 5.00
N GLY A 214 4.50 -5.30 5.40
CA GLY A 214 5.21 -4.73 6.55
C GLY A 214 6.30 -3.76 6.10
N LEU A 215 6.22 -2.52 6.57
CA LEU A 215 7.22 -1.49 6.40
C LEU A 215 8.00 -1.29 7.70
N VAL A 216 9.30 -1.05 7.58
CA VAL A 216 10.21 -0.94 8.72
C VAL A 216 10.94 0.40 8.65
N ALA A 217 10.81 1.21 9.68
CA ALA A 217 11.58 2.44 9.82
C ALA A 217 13.05 2.09 10.07
N VAL A 218 13.93 2.83 9.42
CA VAL A 218 15.38 2.66 9.55
C VAL A 218 15.92 3.90 10.23
N ALA A 219 16.09 3.82 11.54
CA ALA A 219 16.53 4.93 12.37
C ALA A 219 17.95 4.70 12.91
N GLY A 220 18.68 5.80 13.11
CA GLY A 220 19.96 5.86 13.79
C GLY A 220 21.16 6.05 12.86
N ASP A 221 22.24 6.63 13.42
CA ASP A 221 23.47 7.00 12.72
C ASP A 221 24.27 5.81 12.16
N GLN A 222 23.89 4.59 12.53
CA GLN A 222 24.50 3.34 12.06
C GLN A 222 23.61 2.57 11.08
N GLY A 223 22.41 3.10 10.76
CA GLY A 223 21.50 2.49 9.79
C GLY A 223 21.99 2.67 8.35
N GLU A 224 21.74 1.68 7.51
CA GLU A 224 22.02 1.77 6.05
C GLU A 224 21.21 2.88 5.35
N ALA A 225 20.05 3.25 5.93
CA ALA A 225 19.18 4.30 5.44
C ALA A 225 18.67 5.15 6.59
N GLN A 226 18.15 6.34 6.28
CA GLN A 226 17.39 7.16 7.21
C GLN A 226 15.95 7.25 6.69
N VAL A 227 15.09 6.37 7.18
CA VAL A 227 13.67 6.31 6.80
C VAL A 227 12.84 6.37 8.06
N THR A 228 12.15 7.47 8.24
CA THR A 228 11.31 7.72 9.40
C THR A 228 9.94 7.05 9.28
N VAL A 229 9.24 6.93 10.40
CA VAL A 229 7.82 6.52 10.43
C VAL A 229 6.98 7.45 9.54
N ASP A 230 7.22 8.76 9.58
CA ASP A 230 6.57 9.76 8.73
C ASP A 230 6.77 9.52 7.23
N ASP A 231 7.99 9.16 6.81
CA ASP A 231 8.28 8.85 5.41
C ASP A 231 7.50 7.61 4.96
N LEU A 232 7.44 6.60 5.82
CA LEU A 232 6.69 5.38 5.56
C LEU A 232 5.17 5.61 5.57
N MET A 233 4.68 6.50 6.46
CA MET A 233 3.28 6.93 6.45
C MET A 233 2.91 7.55 5.10
N ARG A 234 3.71 8.49 4.60
CA ARG A 234 3.49 9.14 3.29
C ARG A 234 3.59 8.14 2.13
N ALA A 235 4.51 7.20 2.19
CA ALA A 235 4.63 6.14 1.20
C ALA A 235 3.42 5.20 1.22
N SER A 236 2.99 4.75 2.41
CA SER A 236 1.88 3.81 2.59
C SER A 236 0.56 4.34 2.05
N LEU A 237 0.27 5.65 2.20
CA LEU A 237 -0.93 6.28 1.65
C LEU A 237 -1.00 6.22 0.11
N ARG A 238 0.13 6.01 -0.56
CA ARG A 238 0.21 5.81 -2.01
C ARG A 238 0.16 4.35 -2.42
N MET A 239 0.09 3.44 -1.43
CA MET A 239 0.11 1.99 -1.63
C MET A 239 -1.25 1.34 -1.36
N ARG A 240 -2.30 2.12 -1.38
CA ARG A 240 -3.72 1.71 -1.31
C ARG A 240 -4.04 0.82 -0.08
N PRO A 241 -3.77 1.24 1.16
CA PRO A 241 -4.17 0.50 2.34
C PRO A 241 -5.68 0.57 2.59
N ASP A 242 -6.32 -0.54 3.00
CA ASP A 242 -7.62 -0.52 3.68
C ASP A 242 -7.46 -0.27 5.17
N ARG A 243 -6.35 -0.78 5.73
CA ARG A 243 -5.95 -0.59 7.13
C ARG A 243 -4.49 -0.20 7.21
N LEU A 244 -4.22 0.83 8.01
CA LEU A 244 -2.87 1.26 8.34
C LEU A 244 -2.63 1.04 9.83
N ILE A 245 -1.57 0.31 10.15
CA ILE A 245 -1.21 -0.05 11.51
C ILE A 245 0.14 0.56 11.83
N VAL A 246 0.20 1.39 12.86
CA VAL A 246 1.45 1.96 13.36
C VAL A 246 1.81 1.27 14.66
N GLY A 247 2.99 0.66 14.70
CA GLY A 247 3.45 -0.16 15.82
C GLY A 247 3.62 0.65 17.10
N GLU A 248 4.22 1.83 16.99
CA GLU A 248 4.33 2.77 18.08
C GLU A 248 4.45 4.22 17.57
N LEU A 249 4.04 5.16 18.38
CA LEU A 249 4.20 6.60 18.16
C LEU A 249 5.21 7.14 19.19
N ARG A 250 6.26 7.80 18.71
CA ARG A 250 7.31 8.40 19.54
C ARG A 250 7.43 9.89 19.23
N GLY A 251 7.35 10.74 20.23
CA GLY A 251 7.57 12.17 20.08
C GLY A 251 6.37 12.94 19.53
N GLY A 252 6.58 13.85 18.60
CA GLY A 252 5.57 14.74 18.03
C GLY A 252 4.98 14.25 16.69
N GLU A 253 5.00 12.97 16.45
CA GLU A 253 4.53 12.30 15.23
C GLU A 253 2.99 12.26 15.12
#